data_1612da431aa713ca003efe422fe76c54
#
_entry.id   1612da431aa713ca003efe422fe76c54
#
_cell.length_a   1.000
_cell.length_b   1.000
_cell.length_c   1.000
_cell.angle_alpha   90.00
_cell.angle_beta   90.00
_cell.angle_gamma   90.00
#
_symmetry.space_group_name_H-M   'P 1'
#
loop_
_entity.id
_entity.type
_entity.pdbx_description
1 polymer ?
#
loop_
_entity_poly.entity_id
_entity_poly.type
_entity_poly.pdbx_seq_one_letter_code
_entity_poly.pdbx_strand_id
1 'polypeptide(L)'
;MLNRINQLFQDSPKNLLSIYFCAGCPTLDGTADVIRALERNGVSMIEIGIPFSDPMADGIVIQNAATRALHNGMSLRLLFEQLRDIRRDVRIPLVLMGYLNPIMQFGFEAFCQKCVECGIDGVIIPDLPFRDYEESYKAIASKYDIRVIMLITPETSEARVREIDAHTDGFIYLVSSAATTGAQKDFDTRKQAYFKKIEDMNLRNPRMVGFGISNKQTFDAACAHSSGAIIGGRFVTLLNEKEGDAEKAIRQLKEDLKQ
;
A
#
# COMPACT_ATOMS: atom_id res chain seq x y z
N MET A 1 -19.02 4.26 -12.16
CA MET A 1 -19.07 3.85 -10.74
C MET A 1 -17.97 4.60 -10.02
N LEU A 2 -18.12 4.89 -8.72
CA LEU A 2 -17.05 5.46 -7.92
C LEU A 2 -15.90 4.45 -7.81
N ASN A 3 -14.65 4.91 -7.84
CA ASN A 3 -13.49 4.06 -7.61
C ASN A 3 -13.60 3.40 -6.22
N ARG A 4 -13.20 2.12 -6.10
CA ARG A 4 -13.39 1.34 -4.85
C ARG A 4 -12.62 1.95 -3.67
N ILE A 5 -11.47 2.60 -3.91
CA ILE A 5 -10.74 3.32 -2.86
C ILE A 5 -11.63 4.44 -2.30
N ASN A 6 -12.19 5.28 -3.16
CA ASN A 6 -13.04 6.39 -2.74
C ASN A 6 -14.31 5.87 -2.03
N GLN A 7 -14.91 4.79 -2.55
CA GLN A 7 -16.08 4.15 -1.92
C GLN A 7 -15.75 3.64 -0.51
N LEU A 8 -14.61 2.98 -0.33
CA LEU A 8 -14.18 2.48 0.99
C LEU A 8 -14.13 3.59 2.04
N PHE A 9 -13.53 4.73 1.70
CA PHE A 9 -13.41 5.84 2.66
C PHE A 9 -14.74 6.57 2.92
N GLN A 10 -15.71 6.49 2.01
CA GLN A 10 -17.05 6.99 2.25
C GLN A 10 -17.84 6.06 3.18
N ASP A 11 -17.77 4.75 2.95
CA ASP A 11 -18.55 3.75 3.70
C ASP A 11 -17.96 3.47 5.10
N SER A 12 -16.63 3.53 5.22
CA SER A 12 -15.90 3.17 6.44
C SER A 12 -14.71 4.11 6.65
N PRO A 13 -14.93 5.32 7.19
CA PRO A 13 -13.89 6.36 7.23
C PRO A 13 -12.82 6.16 8.32
N LYS A 14 -12.96 5.16 9.20
CA LYS A 14 -12.08 4.94 10.37
C LYS A 14 -11.74 3.46 10.58
N ASN A 15 -10.61 3.24 11.27
CA ASN A 15 -10.09 1.93 11.68
C ASN A 15 -9.88 0.97 10.50
N LEU A 16 -9.54 1.50 9.34
CA LEU A 16 -9.24 0.69 8.17
C LEU A 16 -7.91 -0.03 8.34
N LEU A 17 -7.89 -1.30 7.96
CA LEU A 17 -6.68 -2.12 7.90
C LEU A 17 -6.33 -2.39 6.43
N SER A 18 -5.21 -1.85 5.97
CA SER A 18 -4.59 -2.23 4.71
C SER A 18 -3.40 -3.15 4.96
N ILE A 19 -3.25 -4.17 4.13
CA ILE A 19 -2.14 -5.13 4.23
C ILE A 19 -1.30 -5.05 2.95
N TYR A 20 0.01 -4.83 3.13
CA TYR A 20 0.98 -4.98 2.06
C TYR A 20 1.60 -6.38 2.08
N PHE A 21 1.77 -6.96 0.90
CA PHE A 21 2.62 -8.12 0.69
C PHE A 21 3.32 -8.06 -0.68
N CYS A 22 4.42 -8.80 -0.84
CA CYS A 22 5.15 -8.85 -2.11
C CYS A 22 4.64 -9.99 -3.00
N ALA A 23 4.21 -9.68 -4.21
CA ALA A 23 3.77 -10.68 -5.18
C ALA A 23 4.91 -11.66 -5.51
N GLY A 24 4.58 -12.96 -5.61
CA GLY A 24 5.57 -14.01 -5.87
C GLY A 24 6.41 -14.42 -4.67
N CYS A 25 6.10 -13.95 -3.47
CA CYS A 25 6.78 -14.32 -2.23
C CYS A 25 5.73 -14.74 -1.17
N PRO A 26 5.96 -15.85 -0.42
CA PRO A 26 7.11 -16.76 -0.50
C PRO A 26 7.10 -17.70 -1.71
N THR A 27 5.98 -17.92 -2.37
CA THR A 27 5.80 -18.79 -3.53
C THR A 27 5.37 -18.01 -4.76
N LEU A 28 5.83 -18.42 -5.95
CA LEU A 28 5.57 -17.70 -7.19
C LEU A 28 4.06 -17.55 -7.47
N ASP A 29 3.30 -18.63 -7.33
CA ASP A 29 1.88 -18.68 -7.72
C ASP A 29 0.90 -18.31 -6.62
N GLY A 30 1.40 -17.92 -5.41
CA GLY A 30 0.56 -17.68 -4.23
C GLY A 30 -0.17 -16.33 -4.20
N THR A 31 0.09 -15.41 -5.14
CA THR A 31 -0.39 -14.02 -5.09
C THR A 31 -1.92 -13.92 -4.95
N ALA A 32 -2.67 -14.62 -5.79
CA ALA A 32 -4.13 -14.56 -5.79
C ALA A 32 -4.73 -15.18 -4.51
N ASP A 33 -4.12 -16.24 -3.97
CA ASP A 33 -4.60 -16.90 -2.77
C ASP A 33 -4.36 -16.05 -1.52
N VAL A 34 -3.23 -15.32 -1.45
CA VAL A 34 -2.99 -14.31 -0.40
C VAL A 34 -4.08 -13.24 -0.43
N ILE A 35 -4.40 -12.69 -1.60
CA ILE A 35 -5.44 -11.66 -1.75
C ILE A 35 -6.80 -12.17 -1.24
N ARG A 36 -7.21 -13.38 -1.66
CA ARG A 36 -8.46 -13.99 -1.22
C ARG A 36 -8.50 -14.24 0.29
N ALA A 37 -7.40 -14.73 0.85
CA ALA A 37 -7.29 -14.96 2.29
C ALA A 37 -7.43 -13.65 3.08
N LEU A 38 -6.79 -12.58 2.64
CA LEU A 38 -6.87 -11.26 3.28
C LEU A 38 -8.31 -10.73 3.27
N GLU A 39 -9.00 -10.77 2.12
CA GLU A 39 -10.39 -10.33 2.05
C GLU A 39 -11.33 -11.16 2.93
N ARG A 40 -11.25 -12.50 2.89
CA ARG A 40 -12.06 -13.38 3.76
C ARG A 40 -11.86 -13.10 5.25
N ASN A 41 -10.71 -12.59 5.62
CA ASN A 41 -10.40 -12.20 7.00
C ASN A 41 -10.69 -10.73 7.31
N GLY A 42 -11.44 -10.02 6.46
CA GLY A 42 -11.93 -8.67 6.72
C GLY A 42 -10.86 -7.58 6.69
N VAL A 43 -9.84 -7.74 5.84
CA VAL A 43 -8.92 -6.67 5.47
C VAL A 43 -9.69 -5.66 4.60
N SER A 44 -9.46 -4.37 4.82
CA SER A 44 -10.20 -3.29 4.15
C SER A 44 -9.68 -2.96 2.77
N MET A 45 -8.37 -3.08 2.55
CA MET A 45 -7.66 -2.79 1.31
C MET A 45 -6.38 -3.61 1.24
N ILE A 46 -5.90 -3.91 0.06
CA ILE A 46 -4.67 -4.69 -0.13
C ILE A 46 -3.69 -3.92 -1.02
N GLU A 47 -2.44 -3.84 -0.58
CA GLU A 47 -1.31 -3.33 -1.33
C GLU A 47 -0.45 -4.49 -1.82
N ILE A 48 -0.37 -4.65 -3.14
CA ILE A 48 0.34 -5.74 -3.81
C ILE A 48 1.68 -5.18 -4.31
N GLY A 49 2.77 -5.58 -3.66
CA GLY A 49 4.12 -5.17 -4.01
C GLY A 49 4.59 -5.79 -5.33
N ILE A 50 4.99 -4.94 -6.28
CA ILE A 50 5.70 -5.33 -7.49
C ILE A 50 7.17 -5.49 -7.12
N PRO A 51 7.77 -6.70 -7.19
CA PRO A 51 9.17 -6.87 -6.79
C PRO A 51 10.10 -6.09 -7.70
N PHE A 52 11.13 -5.50 -7.09
CA PHE A 52 12.17 -4.73 -7.77
C PHE A 52 13.54 -5.03 -7.15
N SER A 53 14.61 -4.97 -7.95
CA SER A 53 15.98 -5.27 -7.52
C SER A 53 16.58 -4.22 -6.58
N ASP A 54 16.12 -2.97 -6.71
CA ASP A 54 16.70 -1.81 -6.02
C ASP A 54 15.66 -1.03 -5.19
N PRO A 55 15.00 -1.68 -4.20
CA PRO A 55 13.87 -1.12 -3.47
C PRO A 55 14.31 -0.16 -2.36
N MET A 56 14.78 1.03 -2.72
CA MET A 56 15.42 2.02 -1.85
C MET A 56 14.55 2.52 -0.70
N ALA A 57 13.23 2.55 -0.88
CA ALA A 57 12.29 3.03 0.13
C ALA A 57 11.84 1.94 1.12
N ASP A 58 12.20 0.68 0.87
CA ASP A 58 11.72 -0.46 1.64
C ASP A 58 12.69 -0.88 2.76
N GLY A 59 12.12 -1.39 3.86
CA GLY A 59 12.89 -2.03 4.92
C GLY A 59 13.37 -3.43 4.52
N ILE A 60 14.36 -3.96 5.25
CA ILE A 60 15.05 -5.22 4.94
C ILE A 60 14.11 -6.42 4.73
N VAL A 61 12.99 -6.50 5.46
CA VAL A 61 12.02 -7.59 5.33
C VAL A 61 11.37 -7.58 3.94
N ILE A 62 11.00 -6.40 3.46
CA ILE A 62 10.36 -6.22 2.14
C ILE A 62 11.41 -6.36 1.04
N GLN A 63 12.63 -5.84 1.21
CA GLN A 63 13.74 -6.04 0.29
C GLN A 63 14.03 -7.53 0.07
N ASN A 64 14.11 -8.32 1.16
CA ASN A 64 14.32 -9.76 1.09
C ASN A 64 13.16 -10.48 0.39
N ALA A 65 11.92 -10.06 0.63
CA ALA A 65 10.75 -10.61 -0.06
C ALA A 65 10.78 -10.30 -1.56
N ALA A 66 11.15 -9.08 -1.96
CA ALA A 66 11.29 -8.69 -3.36
C ALA A 66 12.40 -9.50 -4.04
N THR A 67 13.57 -9.64 -3.41
CA THR A 67 14.67 -10.48 -3.92
C THR A 67 14.22 -11.92 -4.13
N ARG A 68 13.53 -12.50 -3.13
CA ARG A 68 13.00 -13.88 -3.24
C ARG A 68 11.97 -14.00 -4.36
N ALA A 69 11.06 -13.05 -4.49
CA ALA A 69 10.06 -13.04 -5.56
C ALA A 69 10.69 -13.01 -6.95
N LEU A 70 11.74 -12.17 -7.14
CA LEU A 70 12.50 -12.12 -8.39
C LEU A 70 13.22 -13.45 -8.68
N HIS A 71 13.85 -14.07 -7.68
CA HIS A 71 14.46 -15.39 -7.81
C HIS A 71 13.44 -16.48 -8.14
N ASN A 72 12.20 -16.38 -7.63
CA ASN A 72 11.11 -17.27 -8.00
C ASN A 72 10.64 -17.07 -9.46
N GLY A 73 11.07 -15.99 -10.14
CA GLY A 73 10.68 -15.68 -11.51
C GLY A 73 9.51 -14.70 -11.65
N MET A 74 9.12 -14.01 -10.56
CA MET A 74 8.06 -13.00 -10.64
C MET A 74 8.48 -11.83 -11.51
N SER A 75 7.52 -11.36 -12.31
CA SER A 75 7.63 -10.18 -13.15
C SER A 75 6.30 -9.42 -13.17
N LEU A 76 6.32 -8.15 -13.59
CA LEU A 76 5.09 -7.37 -13.71
C LEU A 76 4.09 -8.00 -14.73
N ARG A 77 4.58 -8.63 -15.79
CA ARG A 77 3.73 -9.35 -16.75
C ARG A 77 3.04 -10.55 -16.12
N LEU A 78 3.80 -11.39 -15.41
CA LEU A 78 3.27 -12.55 -14.70
C LEU A 78 2.28 -12.14 -13.60
N LEU A 79 2.56 -11.05 -12.90
CA LEU A 79 1.64 -10.50 -11.89
C LEU A 79 0.27 -10.17 -12.52
N PHE A 80 0.23 -9.47 -13.65
CA PHE A 80 -1.03 -9.19 -14.34
C PHE A 80 -1.73 -10.46 -14.84
N GLU A 81 -0.98 -11.49 -15.25
CA GLU A 81 -1.56 -12.78 -15.61
C GLU A 81 -2.22 -13.45 -14.41
N GLN A 82 -1.58 -13.45 -13.24
CA GLN A 82 -2.13 -14.00 -12.00
C GLN A 82 -3.35 -13.22 -11.49
N LEU A 83 -3.44 -11.94 -11.77
CA LEU A 83 -4.53 -11.07 -11.32
C LEU A 83 -5.72 -11.01 -12.30
N ARG A 84 -5.61 -11.60 -13.50
CA ARG A 84 -6.62 -11.49 -14.57
C ARG A 84 -8.05 -11.75 -14.11
N ASP A 85 -8.24 -12.76 -13.29
CA ASP A 85 -9.56 -13.22 -12.84
C ASP A 85 -9.86 -12.90 -11.37
N ILE A 86 -9.02 -12.08 -10.72
CA ILE A 86 -9.13 -11.83 -9.28
C ILE A 86 -10.48 -11.21 -8.89
N ARG A 87 -11.07 -10.43 -9.77
CA ARG A 87 -12.35 -9.74 -9.54
C ARG A 87 -13.59 -10.63 -9.64
N ARG A 88 -13.43 -11.93 -9.94
CA ARG A 88 -14.56 -12.87 -9.86
C ARG A 88 -15.04 -13.02 -8.41
N ASP A 89 -14.13 -12.99 -7.46
CA ASP A 89 -14.38 -13.26 -6.03
C ASP A 89 -13.87 -12.18 -5.05
N VAL A 90 -13.02 -11.24 -5.49
CA VAL A 90 -12.48 -10.17 -4.64
C VAL A 90 -13.13 -8.82 -4.93
N ARG A 91 -13.63 -8.13 -3.89
CA ARG A 91 -14.39 -6.88 -3.98
C ARG A 91 -13.69 -5.67 -3.39
N ILE A 92 -12.82 -5.87 -2.38
CA ILE A 92 -12.10 -4.79 -1.71
C ILE A 92 -11.12 -4.08 -2.65
N PRO A 93 -10.73 -2.82 -2.36
CA PRO A 93 -9.74 -2.10 -3.14
C PRO A 93 -8.41 -2.86 -3.23
N LEU A 94 -7.85 -2.90 -4.43
CA LEU A 94 -6.52 -3.44 -4.72
C LEU A 94 -5.63 -2.32 -5.25
N VAL A 95 -4.48 -2.14 -4.63
CA VAL A 95 -3.49 -1.13 -4.98
C VAL A 95 -2.19 -1.85 -5.36
N LEU A 96 -1.60 -1.53 -6.52
CA LEU A 96 -0.25 -1.97 -6.81
C LEU A 96 0.76 -1.01 -6.19
N MET A 97 1.81 -1.54 -5.58
CA MET A 97 2.92 -0.73 -5.07
C MET A 97 4.22 -1.16 -5.73
N GLY A 98 4.90 -0.23 -6.40
CA GLY A 98 6.15 -0.54 -7.10
C GLY A 98 6.90 0.71 -7.50
N TYR A 99 8.15 0.52 -7.93
CA TYR A 99 9.04 1.60 -8.29
C TYR A 99 8.82 2.09 -9.73
N LEU A 100 9.18 3.33 -9.98
CA LEU A 100 8.92 4.01 -11.24
C LEU A 100 9.60 3.30 -12.43
N ASN A 101 10.84 2.84 -12.28
CA ASN A 101 11.60 2.25 -13.37
C ASN A 101 10.92 1.02 -14.01
N PRO A 102 10.52 -0.04 -13.27
CA PRO A 102 9.78 -1.16 -13.85
C PRO A 102 8.49 -0.74 -14.56
N ILE A 103 7.76 0.22 -14.00
CA ILE A 103 6.51 0.74 -14.57
C ILE A 103 6.78 1.50 -15.88
N MET A 104 7.82 2.34 -15.91
CA MET A 104 8.23 3.05 -17.14
C MET A 104 8.68 2.08 -18.25
N GLN A 105 9.45 1.04 -17.90
CA GLN A 105 9.89 0.01 -18.86
C GLN A 105 8.71 -0.78 -19.43
N PHE A 106 7.66 -0.98 -18.65
CA PHE A 106 6.41 -1.58 -19.12
C PHE A 106 5.62 -0.62 -20.03
N GLY A 107 5.79 0.68 -19.84
CA GLY A 107 5.02 1.77 -20.41
C GLY A 107 3.82 2.14 -19.53
N PHE A 108 3.81 3.40 -19.02
CA PHE A 108 2.83 3.81 -18.01
C PHE A 108 1.37 3.69 -18.49
N GLU A 109 1.08 4.04 -19.74
CA GLU A 109 -0.28 3.88 -20.29
C GLU A 109 -0.68 2.41 -20.41
N ALA A 110 0.22 1.55 -20.91
CA ALA A 110 -0.02 0.10 -20.99
C ALA A 110 -0.18 -0.51 -19.57
N PHE A 111 0.57 -0.02 -18.59
CA PHE A 111 0.42 -0.39 -17.18
C PHE A 111 -0.97 -0.03 -16.66
N CYS A 112 -1.44 1.21 -16.86
CA CYS A 112 -2.78 1.64 -16.44
C CYS A 112 -3.88 0.81 -17.12
N GLN A 113 -3.72 0.50 -18.40
CA GLN A 113 -4.65 -0.37 -19.12
C GLN A 113 -4.71 -1.77 -18.48
N LYS A 114 -3.56 -2.37 -18.16
CA LYS A 114 -3.51 -3.68 -17.49
C LYS A 114 -4.10 -3.61 -16.07
N CYS A 115 -3.89 -2.51 -15.36
CA CYS A 115 -4.56 -2.28 -14.07
C CYS A 115 -6.08 -2.34 -14.20
N VAL A 116 -6.67 -1.67 -15.20
CA VAL A 116 -8.11 -1.71 -15.47
C VAL A 116 -8.58 -3.14 -15.82
N GLU A 117 -7.86 -3.85 -16.71
CA GLU A 117 -8.18 -5.23 -17.09
C GLU A 117 -8.23 -6.18 -15.88
N CYS A 118 -7.34 -5.98 -14.90
CA CYS A 118 -7.30 -6.75 -13.65
C CYS A 118 -8.19 -6.15 -12.53
N GLY A 119 -8.79 -4.98 -12.77
CA GLY A 119 -9.61 -4.29 -11.79
C GLY A 119 -8.83 -3.70 -10.60
N ILE A 120 -7.59 -3.29 -10.82
CA ILE A 120 -6.78 -2.53 -9.86
C ILE A 120 -7.33 -1.12 -9.73
N ASP A 121 -7.38 -0.59 -8.53
CA ASP A 121 -8.03 0.68 -8.21
C ASP A 121 -7.05 1.84 -8.07
N GLY A 122 -5.81 1.55 -7.73
CA GLY A 122 -4.78 2.57 -7.56
C GLY A 122 -3.36 2.02 -7.61
N VAL A 123 -2.40 2.94 -7.57
CA VAL A 123 -0.97 2.64 -7.57
C VAL A 123 -0.22 3.55 -6.61
N ILE A 124 0.75 2.98 -5.90
CA ILE A 124 1.73 3.68 -5.07
C ILE A 124 3.08 3.56 -5.77
N ILE A 125 3.72 4.70 -6.07
CA ILE A 125 5.05 4.74 -6.69
C ILE A 125 5.94 5.61 -5.78
N PRO A 126 6.68 5.01 -4.82
CA PRO A 126 7.37 5.76 -3.77
C PRO A 126 8.44 6.72 -4.27
N ASP A 127 9.04 6.45 -5.42
CA ASP A 127 10.09 7.23 -6.07
C ASP A 127 9.56 8.13 -7.22
N LEU A 128 8.23 8.31 -7.36
CA LEU A 128 7.64 9.23 -8.33
C LEU A 128 7.63 10.65 -7.77
N PRO A 129 8.39 11.59 -8.34
CA PRO A 129 8.33 12.98 -7.93
C PRO A 129 6.95 13.58 -8.23
N PHE A 130 6.43 14.40 -7.32
CA PHE A 130 5.11 15.00 -7.48
C PHE A 130 5.00 15.87 -8.75
N ARG A 131 6.06 16.58 -9.12
CA ARG A 131 6.10 17.38 -10.35
C ARG A 131 5.95 16.49 -11.59
N ASP A 132 6.68 15.38 -11.64
CA ASP A 132 6.63 14.46 -12.79
C ASP A 132 5.24 13.82 -12.89
N TYR A 133 4.62 13.50 -11.73
CA TYR A 133 3.23 13.06 -11.70
C TYR A 133 2.30 14.07 -12.36
N GLU A 134 2.32 15.33 -11.96
CA GLU A 134 1.47 16.39 -12.49
C GLU A 134 1.66 16.60 -14.01
N GLU A 135 2.92 16.65 -14.44
CA GLU A 135 3.26 16.97 -15.83
C GLU A 135 3.07 15.80 -16.80
N SER A 136 3.29 14.54 -16.37
CA SER A 136 3.43 13.41 -17.28
C SER A 136 2.48 12.25 -17.03
N TYR A 137 2.08 11.99 -15.77
CA TYR A 137 1.38 10.77 -15.41
C TYR A 137 -0.09 10.97 -15.04
N LYS A 138 -0.44 12.11 -14.46
CA LYS A 138 -1.78 12.40 -13.94
C LYS A 138 -2.89 12.26 -14.99
N ALA A 139 -2.69 12.85 -16.16
CA ALA A 139 -3.69 12.80 -17.24
C ALA A 139 -3.95 11.36 -17.70
N ILE A 140 -2.90 10.53 -17.79
CA ILE A 140 -2.99 9.13 -18.17
C ILE A 140 -3.72 8.35 -17.06
N ALA A 141 -3.28 8.46 -15.81
CA ALA A 141 -3.90 7.78 -14.69
C ALA A 141 -5.40 8.10 -14.57
N SER A 142 -5.74 9.39 -14.72
CA SER A 142 -7.13 9.87 -14.68
C SER A 142 -7.98 9.28 -15.81
N LYS A 143 -7.44 9.16 -17.03
CA LYS A 143 -8.12 8.53 -18.17
C LYS A 143 -8.57 7.08 -17.88
N TYR A 144 -7.78 6.37 -17.08
CA TYR A 144 -8.03 4.98 -16.71
C TYR A 144 -8.67 4.82 -15.31
N ASP A 145 -9.04 5.92 -14.65
CA ASP A 145 -9.60 5.94 -13.29
C ASP A 145 -8.69 5.28 -12.23
N ILE A 146 -7.38 5.30 -12.44
CA ILE A 146 -6.38 4.78 -11.50
C ILE A 146 -5.96 5.89 -10.53
N ARG A 147 -6.11 5.65 -9.23
CA ARG A 147 -5.66 6.57 -8.20
C ARG A 147 -4.14 6.44 -8.00
N VAL A 148 -3.41 7.52 -8.23
CA VAL A 148 -1.97 7.58 -7.89
C VAL A 148 -1.85 8.14 -6.48
N ILE A 149 -1.47 7.28 -5.54
CA ILE A 149 -1.41 7.60 -4.13
C ILE A 149 -0.05 8.22 -3.82
N MET A 150 -0.06 9.45 -3.30
CA MET A 150 1.15 10.17 -2.94
C MET A 150 1.53 9.96 -1.48
N LEU A 151 2.85 9.88 -1.25
CA LEU A 151 3.43 9.75 0.08
C LEU A 151 3.83 11.12 0.62
N ILE A 152 3.62 11.32 1.92
CA ILE A 152 4.19 12.43 2.67
C ILE A 152 4.97 11.91 3.89
N THR A 153 6.01 12.62 4.24
CA THR A 153 6.91 12.30 5.36
C THR A 153 6.92 13.46 6.36
N PRO A 154 7.51 13.30 7.56
CA PRO A 154 7.69 14.42 8.51
C PRO A 154 8.46 15.61 7.94
N GLU A 155 9.29 15.39 6.92
CA GLU A 155 10.09 16.43 6.24
C GLU A 155 9.31 17.14 5.12
N THR A 156 8.14 16.63 4.73
CA THR A 156 7.31 17.26 3.68
C THR A 156 6.75 18.59 4.19
N SER A 157 7.02 19.68 3.46
CA SER A 157 6.52 21.00 3.83
C SER A 157 5.00 21.08 3.78
N GLU A 158 4.38 21.92 4.62
CA GLU A 158 2.92 22.10 4.62
C GLU A 158 2.38 22.56 3.27
N ALA A 159 3.11 23.43 2.59
CA ALA A 159 2.74 23.87 1.23
C ALA A 159 2.66 22.67 0.27
N ARG A 160 3.65 21.76 0.32
CA ARG A 160 3.66 20.57 -0.52
C ARG A 160 2.54 19.59 -0.12
N VAL A 161 2.25 19.44 1.17
CA VAL A 161 1.13 18.60 1.63
C VAL A 161 -0.19 19.11 1.07
N ARG A 162 -0.45 20.44 1.13
CA ARG A 162 -1.67 21.04 0.57
C ARG A 162 -1.74 20.93 -0.95
N GLU A 163 -0.62 21.06 -1.63
CA GLU A 163 -0.53 20.88 -3.06
C GLU A 163 -0.87 19.43 -3.48
N ILE A 164 -0.29 18.44 -2.79
CA ILE A 164 -0.63 17.02 -2.97
C ILE A 164 -2.13 16.80 -2.72
N ASP A 165 -2.68 17.32 -1.62
CA ASP A 165 -4.08 17.17 -1.28
C ASP A 165 -5.02 17.75 -2.34
N ALA A 166 -4.68 18.90 -2.90
CA ALA A 166 -5.49 19.57 -3.92
C ALA A 166 -5.49 18.84 -5.27
N HIS A 167 -4.40 18.14 -5.59
CA HIS A 167 -4.14 17.62 -6.94
C HIS A 167 -4.21 16.09 -7.04
N THR A 168 -4.37 15.37 -5.93
CA THR A 168 -4.51 13.90 -5.91
C THR A 168 -5.90 13.49 -5.44
N ASP A 169 -6.19 12.20 -5.56
CA ASP A 169 -7.46 11.60 -5.15
C ASP A 169 -7.21 10.18 -4.60
N GLY A 170 -8.16 9.65 -3.83
CA GLY A 170 -8.07 8.37 -3.14
C GLY A 170 -7.69 8.56 -1.68
N PHE A 171 -6.40 8.56 -1.35
CA PHE A 171 -5.90 8.89 0.00
C PHE A 171 -4.45 9.39 -0.06
N ILE A 172 -3.98 9.96 1.05
CA ILE A 172 -2.57 10.33 1.24
C ILE A 172 -1.92 9.30 2.16
N TYR A 173 -0.78 8.76 1.72
CA TYR A 173 0.01 7.82 2.50
C TYR A 173 0.95 8.57 3.46
N LEU A 174 0.71 8.47 4.76
CA LEU A 174 1.57 9.04 5.79
C LEU A 174 2.69 8.06 6.14
N VAL A 175 3.92 8.40 5.78
CA VAL A 175 5.10 7.66 6.22
C VAL A 175 5.46 8.10 7.64
N SER A 176 5.45 7.17 8.60
CA SER A 176 5.62 7.48 10.03
C SER A 176 7.04 7.90 10.43
N SER A 177 8.04 7.61 9.59
CA SER A 177 9.42 8.08 9.78
C SER A 177 10.17 8.04 8.45
N ALA A 178 11.16 8.93 8.28
CA ALA A 178 12.06 8.92 7.11
C ALA A 178 13.08 7.77 7.14
N ALA A 179 13.24 7.07 8.27
CA ALA A 179 14.13 5.92 8.38
C ALA A 179 13.42 4.65 7.91
N THR A 180 14.03 3.89 7.01
CA THR A 180 13.61 2.55 6.60
C THR A 180 13.51 1.64 7.81
N THR A 181 12.37 0.98 7.99
CA THR A 181 11.95 0.49 9.29
C THR A 181 12.20 -0.99 9.54
N GLY A 182 12.51 -1.30 10.81
CA GLY A 182 12.07 -2.52 11.50
C GLY A 182 10.82 -2.25 12.33
N ALA A 183 10.16 -3.31 12.84
CA ALA A 183 9.04 -3.17 13.76
C ALA A 183 9.43 -2.34 14.98
N GLN A 184 8.70 -1.26 15.25
CA GLN A 184 8.92 -0.41 16.42
C GLN A 184 7.89 -0.76 17.49
N LYS A 185 8.33 -0.79 18.76
CA LYS A 185 7.44 -1.14 19.88
C LYS A 185 6.44 -0.04 20.21
N ASP A 186 6.83 1.23 20.01
CA ASP A 186 6.02 2.42 20.31
C ASP A 186 6.13 3.47 19.21
N PHE A 187 5.06 4.25 19.01
CA PHE A 187 5.16 5.54 18.36
C PHE A 187 5.65 6.57 19.38
N ASP A 188 6.83 7.15 19.13
CA ASP A 188 7.35 8.21 19.96
C ASP A 188 6.51 9.49 19.87
N THR A 189 6.69 10.41 20.82
CA THR A 189 5.94 11.67 20.91
C THR A 189 6.06 12.51 19.63
N ARG A 190 7.17 12.41 18.88
CA ARG A 190 7.37 13.15 17.62
C ARG A 190 6.46 12.65 16.50
N LYS A 191 6.28 11.33 16.40
CA LYS A 191 5.37 10.73 15.40
C LYS A 191 3.93 11.12 15.67
N GLN A 192 3.50 11.07 16.93
CA GLN A 192 2.15 11.51 17.31
C GLN A 192 1.94 13.01 17.04
N ALA A 193 2.92 13.85 17.34
CA ALA A 193 2.88 15.27 17.01
C ALA A 193 2.78 15.52 15.49
N TYR A 194 3.49 14.73 14.69
CA TYR A 194 3.39 14.77 13.24
C TYR A 194 1.99 14.38 12.74
N PHE A 195 1.43 13.26 13.22
CA PHE A 195 0.09 12.85 12.82
C PHE A 195 -0.97 13.87 13.21
N LYS A 196 -0.87 14.42 14.43
CA LYS A 196 -1.75 15.49 14.91
C LYS A 196 -1.63 16.73 14.03
N LYS A 197 -0.42 17.14 13.68
CA LYS A 197 -0.19 18.27 12.76
C LYS A 197 -0.89 18.07 11.42
N ILE A 198 -0.78 16.87 10.82
CA ILE A 198 -1.43 16.57 9.55
C ILE A 198 -2.96 16.53 9.71
N GLU A 199 -3.48 15.99 10.81
CA GLU A 199 -4.92 16.00 11.10
C GLU A 199 -5.46 17.44 11.18
N ASP A 200 -4.75 18.34 11.86
CA ASP A 200 -5.15 19.74 12.04
C ASP A 200 -5.12 20.56 10.73
N MET A 201 -4.46 20.05 9.68
CA MET A 201 -4.49 20.67 8.36
C MET A 201 -5.85 20.54 7.65
N ASN A 202 -6.75 19.68 8.14
CA ASN A 202 -8.10 19.43 7.58
C ASN A 202 -8.06 19.18 6.07
N LEU A 203 -7.22 18.24 5.66
CA LEU A 203 -7.05 17.86 4.25
C LEU A 203 -8.33 17.24 3.70
N ARG A 204 -8.55 17.44 2.40
CA ARG A 204 -9.68 16.88 1.65
C ARG A 204 -9.60 15.35 1.55
N ASN A 205 -8.42 14.84 1.25
CA ASN A 205 -8.19 13.41 1.12
C ASN A 205 -8.08 12.73 2.48
N PRO A 206 -8.63 11.52 2.64
CA PRO A 206 -8.36 10.67 3.79
C PRO A 206 -6.86 10.31 3.87
N ARG A 207 -6.41 9.87 5.04
CA ARG A 207 -5.02 9.52 5.30
C ARG A 207 -4.93 8.11 5.84
N MET A 208 -3.92 7.35 5.37
CA MET A 208 -3.54 6.06 5.93
C MET A 208 -2.10 6.15 6.42
N VAL A 209 -1.81 5.64 7.60
CA VAL A 209 -0.47 5.62 8.17
C VAL A 209 0.20 4.29 7.88
N GLY A 210 1.38 4.34 7.25
CA GLY A 210 2.21 3.16 7.02
C GLY A 210 3.57 3.28 7.69
N PHE A 211 4.33 2.17 7.65
CA PHE A 211 5.64 1.96 8.25
C PHE A 211 5.63 1.87 9.80
N GLY A 212 6.25 0.80 10.31
CA GLY A 212 6.47 0.60 11.74
C GLY A 212 5.24 0.16 12.53
N ILE A 213 4.15 -0.20 11.88
CA ILE A 213 2.94 -0.70 12.53
C ILE A 213 3.02 -2.23 12.62
N SER A 214 2.93 -2.78 13.86
CA SER A 214 3.12 -4.20 14.10
C SER A 214 2.33 -4.79 15.26
N ASN A 215 1.67 -3.94 16.06
CA ASN A 215 0.91 -4.34 17.26
C ASN A 215 -0.25 -3.37 17.50
N LYS A 216 -1.07 -3.69 18.51
CA LYS A 216 -2.25 -2.90 18.88
C LYS A 216 -1.92 -1.44 19.17
N GLN A 217 -0.89 -1.19 19.96
CA GLN A 217 -0.53 0.16 20.37
C GLN A 217 -0.18 1.06 19.17
N THR A 218 0.63 0.54 18.24
CA THR A 218 1.01 1.27 17.02
C THR A 218 -0.16 1.42 16.05
N PHE A 219 -1.06 0.43 15.98
CA PHE A 219 -2.28 0.51 15.17
C PHE A 219 -3.26 1.55 15.71
N ASP A 220 -3.55 1.52 17.02
CA ASP A 220 -4.45 2.48 17.67
C ASP A 220 -3.91 3.91 17.54
N ALA A 221 -2.60 4.11 17.75
CA ALA A 221 -1.96 5.40 17.59
C ALA A 221 -2.05 5.96 16.15
N ALA A 222 -1.94 5.09 15.13
CA ALA A 222 -2.14 5.48 13.74
C ALA A 222 -3.62 5.85 13.47
N CYS A 223 -4.57 5.03 13.93
CA CYS A 223 -6.00 5.24 13.73
C CYS A 223 -6.54 6.46 14.48
N ALA A 224 -5.88 6.91 15.56
CA ALA A 224 -6.29 8.09 16.31
C ALA A 224 -6.31 9.37 15.46
N HIS A 225 -5.40 9.50 14.50
CA HIS A 225 -5.19 10.71 13.68
C HIS A 225 -5.39 10.49 12.17
N SER A 226 -5.81 9.29 11.76
CA SER A 226 -5.99 8.94 10.35
C SER A 226 -7.23 8.05 10.14
N SER A 227 -7.48 7.66 8.91
CA SER A 227 -8.56 6.73 8.57
C SER A 227 -8.20 5.27 8.90
N GLY A 228 -6.91 4.95 9.01
CA GLY A 228 -6.47 3.60 9.30
C GLY A 228 -4.97 3.41 9.13
N ALA A 229 -4.54 2.16 9.13
CA ALA A 229 -3.15 1.78 9.11
C ALA A 229 -2.83 0.76 8.01
N ILE A 230 -1.60 0.84 7.52
CA ILE A 230 -1.03 -0.05 6.51
C ILE A 230 0.06 -0.88 7.18
N ILE A 231 -0.06 -2.20 7.13
CA ILE A 231 0.88 -3.14 7.73
C ILE A 231 1.53 -3.98 6.63
N GLY A 232 2.83 -3.86 6.48
CA GLY A 232 3.62 -4.61 5.51
C GLY A 232 4.58 -5.59 6.19
N GLY A 233 5.69 -5.09 6.73
CA GLY A 233 6.78 -5.91 7.24
C GLY A 233 6.35 -7.01 8.22
N ARG A 234 5.45 -6.72 9.16
CA ARG A 234 4.95 -7.73 10.10
C ARG A 234 4.16 -8.84 9.39
N PHE A 235 3.28 -8.48 8.44
CA PHE A 235 2.53 -9.49 7.69
C PHE A 235 3.44 -10.34 6.80
N VAL A 236 4.39 -9.74 6.11
CA VAL A 236 5.39 -10.45 5.27
C VAL A 236 6.20 -11.42 6.13
N THR A 237 6.61 -11.02 7.34
CA THR A 237 7.31 -11.89 8.29
C THR A 237 6.43 -13.09 8.66
N LEU A 238 5.18 -12.85 9.07
CA LEU A 238 4.24 -13.91 9.42
C LEU A 238 3.94 -14.86 8.25
N LEU A 239 3.78 -14.30 7.04
CA LEU A 239 3.55 -15.11 5.84
C LEU A 239 4.72 -16.07 5.56
N ASN A 240 5.96 -15.60 5.75
CA ASN A 240 7.15 -16.46 5.64
C ASN A 240 7.22 -17.50 6.77
N GLU A 241 6.97 -17.12 8.02
CA GLU A 241 6.94 -18.03 9.18
C GLU A 241 5.87 -19.12 9.06
N LYS A 242 4.78 -18.83 8.38
CA LYS A 242 3.68 -19.79 8.10
C LYS A 242 3.81 -20.45 6.73
N GLU A 243 4.99 -20.44 6.11
CA GLU A 243 5.30 -21.12 4.85
C GLU A 243 4.33 -20.77 3.70
N GLY A 244 3.82 -19.53 3.68
CA GLY A 244 2.87 -19.04 2.69
C GLY A 244 1.39 -19.24 3.04
N ASP A 245 1.07 -19.85 4.19
CA ASP A 245 -0.31 -19.96 4.66
C ASP A 245 -0.85 -18.59 5.11
N ALA A 246 -1.46 -17.89 4.17
CA ALA A 246 -1.98 -16.54 4.38
C ALA A 246 -3.13 -16.49 5.40
N GLU A 247 -3.94 -17.54 5.49
CA GLU A 247 -5.00 -17.63 6.50
C GLU A 247 -4.43 -17.63 7.92
N LYS A 248 -3.40 -18.44 8.18
CA LYS A 248 -2.73 -18.45 9.48
C LYS A 248 -2.00 -17.14 9.75
N ALA A 249 -1.34 -16.57 8.75
CA ALA A 249 -0.60 -15.33 8.90
C ALA A 249 -1.52 -14.15 9.27
N ILE A 250 -2.65 -13.98 8.57
CA ILE A 250 -3.57 -12.87 8.86
C ILE A 250 -4.31 -13.06 10.19
N ARG A 251 -4.66 -14.28 10.57
CA ARG A 251 -5.26 -14.56 11.88
C ARG A 251 -4.30 -14.20 13.01
N GLN A 252 -3.03 -14.60 12.92
CA GLN A 252 -2.01 -14.25 13.90
C GLN A 252 -1.82 -12.73 13.97
N LEU A 253 -1.73 -12.04 12.83
CA LEU A 253 -1.63 -10.59 12.82
C LEU A 253 -2.82 -9.92 13.53
N LYS A 254 -4.05 -10.37 13.26
CA LYS A 254 -5.24 -9.83 13.91
C LYS A 254 -5.28 -10.11 15.42
N GLU A 255 -4.66 -11.18 15.90
CA GLU A 255 -4.46 -11.44 17.33
C GLU A 255 -3.44 -10.45 17.91
N ASP A 256 -2.31 -10.25 17.23
CA ASP A 256 -1.29 -9.26 17.63
C ASP A 256 -1.86 -7.83 17.72
N LEU A 257 -2.87 -7.50 16.91
CA LEU A 257 -3.55 -6.20 16.91
C LEU A 257 -4.67 -6.09 17.98
N LYS A 258 -5.00 -7.15 18.71
CA LYS A 258 -5.99 -7.13 19.80
C LYS A 258 -5.33 -7.03 21.17
N GLN A 259 -4.08 -7.42 21.29
CA GLN A 259 -3.28 -7.41 22.53
C GLN A 259 -2.55 -6.08 22.70
#